data_2fcbbf7578cd1f280d89347c58b9af57
#
_entry.id   2fcbbf7578cd1f280d89347c58b9af57
#
_cell.length_a   1.000
_cell.length_b   1.000
_cell.length_c   1.000
_cell.angle_alpha   90.00
_cell.angle_beta   90.00
_cell.angle_gamma   90.00
#
_symmetry.space_group_name_H-M   'P 1'
#
loop_
_entity.id
_entity.type
_entity.pdbx_description
1 polymer ?
#
loop_
_entity_poly.entity_id
_entity_poly.type
_entity_poly.pdbx_seq_one_letter_code
_entity_poly.pdbx_strand_id
1 'polypeptide(L)'
;MPVITYREALNQALREEMQRDDRVFLMGEEVAVYQGAYKVSKGLMQEFGEMRVVDTPITELGFAGVGVGAAMVGLRPVIEFMTWNFALLALDQVVNSAAKMLYMSGGQYKMPMVFRGPNGAALQLAAQHSQAWESWLAHIPGLKVVTPGTPYDAKGLLKAAIRDDNPVCFLEGEMLYNTKGEVPEEEYVIPIGKAEVKREGDHVSLITHGKMILVALQVADQLAKEGIRVEVLDLRTVRPMDVEAITATVRKTNRAVVLEEGWEVAGIGAQVVDYIQRECFDHLDAPVLRVHQEDVPMPYAKSLERAAKPDAGKTIAAVKKVMYLE
;
A
#
# COMPACT_ATOMS: atom_id res chain seq x y z
N MET A 1 -20.96 -9.94 -8.15
CA MET A 1 -20.04 -10.05 -7.00
C MET A 1 -20.62 -9.23 -5.84
N PRO A 2 -20.53 -9.66 -4.57
CA PRO A 2 -20.94 -8.84 -3.45
C PRO A 2 -20.13 -7.55 -3.36
N VAL A 3 -20.78 -6.48 -2.92
CA VAL A 3 -20.14 -5.18 -2.69
C VAL A 3 -19.89 -5.05 -1.19
N ILE A 4 -18.62 -5.04 -0.79
CA ILE A 4 -18.19 -4.95 0.61
C ILE A 4 -17.23 -3.77 0.80
N THR A 5 -17.02 -3.38 2.05
CA THR A 5 -16.05 -2.36 2.39
C THR A 5 -14.61 -2.90 2.35
N TYR A 6 -13.64 -2.01 2.20
CA TYR A 6 -12.22 -2.34 2.26
C TYR A 6 -11.83 -3.04 3.57
N ARG A 7 -12.36 -2.55 4.74
CA ARG A 7 -12.13 -3.23 6.03
C ARG A 7 -12.73 -4.64 6.08
N GLU A 8 -13.90 -4.86 5.49
CA GLU A 8 -14.52 -6.19 5.42
C GLU A 8 -13.71 -7.13 4.52
N ALA A 9 -13.14 -6.61 3.43
CA ALA A 9 -12.25 -7.35 2.54
C ALA A 9 -10.98 -7.83 3.26
N LEU A 10 -10.36 -6.96 4.08
CA LEU A 10 -9.23 -7.31 4.93
C LEU A 10 -9.62 -8.33 6.01
N ASN A 11 -10.77 -8.14 6.66
CA ASN A 11 -11.29 -9.09 7.65
C ASN A 11 -11.52 -10.47 7.06
N GLN A 12 -12.12 -10.55 5.86
CA GLN A 12 -12.30 -11.81 5.15
C GLN A 12 -10.97 -12.47 4.81
N ALA A 13 -9.98 -11.71 4.33
CA ALA A 13 -8.66 -12.26 4.04
C ALA A 13 -8.01 -12.87 5.29
N LEU A 14 -8.03 -12.17 6.42
CA LEU A 14 -7.50 -12.67 7.69
C LEU A 14 -8.23 -13.95 8.11
N ARG A 15 -9.56 -13.94 8.10
CA ARG A 15 -10.38 -15.09 8.50
C ARG A 15 -10.09 -16.31 7.63
N GLU A 16 -10.09 -16.16 6.32
CA GLU A 16 -9.82 -17.24 5.38
C GLU A 16 -8.41 -17.82 5.54
N GLU A 17 -7.40 -17.00 5.77
CA GLU A 17 -6.03 -17.47 5.98
C GLU A 17 -5.83 -18.11 7.36
N MET A 18 -6.50 -17.62 8.40
CA MET A 18 -6.49 -18.24 9.72
C MET A 18 -7.24 -19.59 9.76
N GLN A 19 -8.29 -19.74 8.96
CA GLN A 19 -8.98 -21.02 8.77
C GLN A 19 -8.14 -22.02 7.96
N ARG A 20 -7.39 -21.52 6.98
CA ARG A 20 -6.55 -22.35 6.10
C ARG A 20 -5.28 -22.87 6.77
N ASP A 21 -4.67 -22.11 7.68
CA ASP A 21 -3.38 -22.42 8.27
C ASP A 21 -3.34 -22.04 9.77
N ASP A 22 -3.21 -23.06 10.61
CA ASP A 22 -3.19 -22.88 12.08
C ASP A 22 -1.97 -22.10 12.59
N ARG A 23 -0.94 -21.90 11.78
CA ARG A 23 0.23 -21.10 12.11
C ARG A 23 0.01 -19.60 11.99
N VAL A 24 -1.07 -19.16 11.30
CA VAL A 24 -1.41 -17.75 11.13
C VAL A 24 -2.04 -17.23 12.42
N PHE A 25 -1.54 -16.15 12.96
CA PHE A 25 -2.13 -15.43 14.10
C PHE A 25 -1.99 -13.93 13.94
N LEU A 26 -2.92 -13.19 14.53
CA LEU A 26 -2.93 -11.71 14.56
C LEU A 26 -2.46 -11.24 15.93
N MET A 27 -1.53 -10.30 15.96
CA MET A 27 -1.03 -9.67 17.19
C MET A 27 -0.88 -8.17 16.99
N GLY A 28 -1.26 -7.39 18.00
CA GLY A 28 -1.11 -5.95 18.00
C GLY A 28 -1.91 -5.29 19.11
N GLU A 29 -1.95 -3.97 19.10
CA GLU A 29 -2.67 -3.18 20.08
C GLU A 29 -4.17 -3.18 19.77
N GLU A 30 -4.99 -3.54 20.77
CA GLU A 30 -6.47 -3.50 20.70
C GLU A 30 -7.07 -4.35 19.55
N VAL A 31 -6.35 -5.35 19.05
CA VAL A 31 -6.81 -6.18 17.93
C VAL A 31 -7.82 -7.27 18.34
N ALA A 32 -7.81 -7.69 19.61
CA ALA A 32 -8.64 -8.78 20.12
C ALA A 32 -9.95 -8.26 20.75
N VAL A 33 -9.91 -7.77 21.98
CA VAL A 33 -11.10 -7.38 22.75
C VAL A 33 -11.81 -6.19 22.11
N TYR A 34 -11.08 -5.16 21.76
CA TYR A 34 -11.61 -3.97 21.08
C TYR A 34 -11.90 -4.18 19.60
N GLN A 35 -11.41 -5.27 18.99
CA GLN A 35 -11.61 -5.66 17.60
C GLN A 35 -10.98 -4.69 16.58
N GLY A 36 -9.84 -4.13 16.93
CA GLY A 36 -9.07 -3.17 16.12
C GLY A 36 -9.61 -1.75 16.13
N ALA A 37 -8.72 -0.77 16.04
CA ALA A 37 -9.11 0.66 15.97
C ALA A 37 -10.04 0.93 14.76
N TYR A 38 -9.79 0.29 13.64
CA TYR A 38 -10.57 0.42 12.39
C TYR A 38 -11.50 -0.78 12.13
N LYS A 39 -11.67 -1.68 13.12
CA LYS A 39 -12.56 -2.84 13.08
C LYS A 39 -12.21 -3.87 11.99
N VAL A 40 -10.96 -3.94 11.58
CA VAL A 40 -10.48 -4.97 10.64
C VAL A 40 -10.51 -6.36 11.29
N SER A 41 -10.18 -6.47 12.56
CA SER A 41 -10.18 -7.75 13.31
C SER A 41 -11.53 -8.13 13.95
N LYS A 42 -12.61 -7.44 13.57
CA LYS A 42 -13.95 -7.69 14.13
C LYS A 42 -14.36 -9.16 14.03
N GLY A 43 -14.71 -9.75 15.19
CA GLY A 43 -15.20 -11.14 15.30
C GLY A 43 -14.10 -12.21 15.27
N LEU A 44 -12.84 -11.87 14.98
CA LEU A 44 -11.77 -12.87 14.84
C LEU A 44 -11.42 -13.54 16.19
N MET A 45 -11.36 -12.78 17.29
CA MET A 45 -11.06 -13.35 18.60
C MET A 45 -12.15 -14.35 19.05
N GLN A 46 -13.42 -14.04 18.77
CA GLN A 46 -14.54 -14.95 19.12
C GLN A 46 -14.50 -16.25 18.32
N GLU A 47 -13.98 -16.21 17.09
CA GLU A 47 -13.89 -17.37 16.20
C GLU A 47 -12.63 -18.23 16.47
N PHE A 48 -11.46 -17.58 16.65
CA PHE A 48 -10.17 -18.26 16.72
C PHE A 48 -9.56 -18.34 18.13
N GLY A 49 -10.10 -17.61 19.09
CA GLY A 49 -9.61 -17.58 20.47
C GLY A 49 -8.42 -16.64 20.70
N GLU A 50 -8.14 -16.41 21.99
CA GLU A 50 -7.13 -15.46 22.48
C GLU A 50 -5.68 -15.81 22.13
N MET A 51 -5.39 -17.08 21.83
CA MET A 51 -4.06 -17.52 21.41
C MET A 51 -3.77 -17.24 19.92
N ARG A 52 -4.80 -16.96 19.13
CA ARG A 52 -4.69 -16.68 17.70
C ARG A 52 -4.97 -15.21 17.36
N VAL A 53 -5.62 -14.45 18.26
CA VAL A 53 -5.84 -13.01 18.15
C VAL A 53 -5.44 -12.40 19.48
N VAL A 54 -4.27 -11.76 19.49
CA VAL A 54 -3.53 -11.43 20.72
C VAL A 54 -3.43 -9.93 20.89
N ASP A 55 -4.04 -9.40 21.96
CA ASP A 55 -3.79 -8.01 22.38
C ASP A 55 -2.42 -7.89 23.03
N THR A 56 -1.72 -6.78 22.75
CA THR A 56 -0.44 -6.46 23.34
C THR A 56 -0.50 -5.16 24.14
N PRO A 57 0.40 -4.95 25.10
CA PRO A 57 0.69 -3.60 25.59
C PRO A 57 1.17 -2.70 24.45
N ILE A 58 1.11 -1.37 24.66
CA ILE A 58 1.70 -0.39 23.74
C ILE A 58 3.23 -0.53 23.81
N THR A 59 3.78 -1.35 22.92
CA THR A 59 5.22 -1.62 22.84
C THR A 59 5.58 -2.19 21.47
N GLU A 60 5.58 -1.37 20.44
CA GLU A 60 5.73 -1.79 19.04
C GLU A 60 7.06 -2.53 18.81
N LEU A 61 8.14 -2.10 19.44
CA LEU A 61 9.41 -2.82 19.43
C LEU A 61 9.27 -4.24 20.00
N GLY A 62 8.54 -4.37 21.13
CA GLY A 62 8.37 -5.64 21.83
C GLY A 62 7.55 -6.63 21.02
N PHE A 63 6.33 -6.27 20.63
CA PHE A 63 5.46 -7.23 19.93
C PHE A 63 5.93 -7.50 18.50
N ALA A 64 6.55 -6.55 17.80
CA ALA A 64 7.19 -6.81 16.51
C ALA A 64 8.35 -7.82 16.67
N GLY A 65 9.15 -7.71 17.74
CA GLY A 65 10.22 -8.67 18.05
C GLY A 65 9.69 -10.06 18.39
N VAL A 66 8.58 -10.16 19.12
CA VAL A 66 7.88 -11.44 19.37
C VAL A 66 7.42 -12.06 18.03
N GLY A 67 6.85 -11.24 17.12
CA GLY A 67 6.47 -11.67 15.78
C GLY A 67 7.65 -12.19 14.97
N VAL A 68 8.79 -11.49 15.01
CA VAL A 68 10.03 -11.96 14.36
C VAL A 68 10.46 -13.34 14.89
N GLY A 69 10.52 -13.50 16.22
CA GLY A 69 10.86 -14.79 16.84
C GLY A 69 9.88 -15.90 16.47
N ALA A 70 8.58 -15.60 16.44
CA ALA A 70 7.54 -16.54 16.04
C ALA A 70 7.71 -16.99 14.57
N ALA A 71 8.02 -16.05 13.66
CA ALA A 71 8.30 -16.37 12.25
C ALA A 71 9.52 -17.28 12.09
N MET A 72 10.59 -17.04 12.85
CA MET A 72 11.80 -17.86 12.83
C MET A 72 11.56 -19.32 13.22
N VAL A 73 10.56 -19.59 14.08
CA VAL A 73 10.17 -20.97 14.47
C VAL A 73 9.04 -21.53 13.62
N GLY A 74 8.66 -20.85 12.51
CA GLY A 74 7.75 -21.38 11.50
C GLY A 74 6.29 -20.99 11.67
N LEU A 75 5.93 -20.11 12.61
CA LEU A 75 4.60 -19.47 12.65
C LEU A 75 4.48 -18.39 11.57
N ARG A 76 3.25 -17.93 11.31
CA ARG A 76 2.94 -16.89 10.33
C ARG A 76 2.24 -15.70 11.00
N PRO A 77 2.99 -14.86 11.73
CA PRO A 77 2.44 -13.70 12.41
C PRO A 77 1.97 -12.63 11.45
N VAL A 78 0.79 -12.09 11.72
CA VAL A 78 0.32 -10.81 11.17
C VAL A 78 0.40 -9.80 12.31
N ILE A 79 1.34 -8.88 12.21
CA ILE A 79 1.59 -7.84 13.21
C ILE A 79 0.86 -6.58 12.77
N GLU A 80 -0.11 -6.14 13.57
CA GLU A 80 -0.86 -4.91 13.33
C GLU A 80 -0.28 -3.75 14.14
N PHE A 81 0.20 -2.73 13.44
CA PHE A 81 0.43 -1.42 14.04
C PHE A 81 -0.88 -0.63 14.01
N MET A 82 -1.23 0.04 15.10
CA MET A 82 -2.41 0.90 15.15
C MET A 82 -2.37 1.97 14.05
N THR A 83 -1.17 2.44 13.72
CA THR A 83 -0.83 3.19 12.51
C THR A 83 0.65 2.99 12.17
N TRP A 84 1.00 3.01 10.88
CA TRP A 84 2.39 2.96 10.45
C TRP A 84 3.25 4.10 11.01
N ASN A 85 2.63 5.18 11.45
CA ASN A 85 3.35 6.26 12.14
C ASN A 85 4.02 5.78 13.44
N PHE A 86 3.47 4.78 14.13
CA PHE A 86 4.04 4.20 15.34
C PHE A 86 5.01 3.05 15.05
N ALA A 87 5.02 2.51 13.83
CA ALA A 87 6.00 1.52 13.42
C ALA A 87 7.45 2.03 13.50
N LEU A 88 7.66 3.35 13.60
CA LEU A 88 8.98 3.95 13.87
C LEU A 88 9.65 3.35 15.11
N LEU A 89 8.88 3.03 16.17
CA LEU A 89 9.38 2.41 17.38
C LEU A 89 9.84 0.95 17.13
N ALA A 90 9.30 0.29 16.12
CA ALA A 90 9.60 -1.10 15.75
C ALA A 90 10.58 -1.21 14.56
N LEU A 91 11.10 -0.11 14.01
CA LEU A 91 11.93 -0.14 12.79
C LEU A 91 13.13 -1.07 12.92
N ASP A 92 13.74 -1.20 14.09
CA ASP A 92 14.84 -2.14 14.29
C ASP A 92 14.40 -3.58 14.00
N GLN A 93 13.24 -3.98 14.48
CA GLN A 93 12.69 -5.32 14.23
C GLN A 93 12.31 -5.53 12.76
N VAL A 94 11.76 -4.51 12.11
CA VAL A 94 11.39 -4.56 10.69
C VAL A 94 12.66 -4.62 9.80
N VAL A 95 13.62 -3.72 10.06
CA VAL A 95 14.77 -3.47 9.17
C VAL A 95 15.95 -4.38 9.48
N ASN A 96 16.34 -4.51 10.74
CA ASN A 96 17.53 -5.25 11.12
C ASN A 96 17.24 -6.75 11.39
N SER A 97 16.06 -7.05 11.93
CA SER A 97 15.70 -8.43 12.23
C SER A 97 14.94 -9.06 11.04
N ALA A 98 13.69 -8.68 10.76
CA ALA A 98 12.85 -9.33 9.76
C ALA A 98 13.47 -9.31 8.35
N ALA A 99 13.88 -8.14 7.87
CA ALA A 99 14.40 -7.98 6.50
C ALA A 99 15.73 -8.68 6.25
N LYS A 100 16.54 -8.95 7.29
CA LYS A 100 17.92 -9.45 7.14
C LYS A 100 18.10 -10.92 7.50
N MET A 101 17.21 -11.48 8.31
CA MET A 101 17.43 -12.81 8.91
C MET A 101 17.59 -13.92 7.88
N LEU A 102 16.80 -13.93 6.81
CA LEU A 102 16.95 -14.92 5.73
C LEU A 102 18.36 -14.88 5.13
N TYR A 103 18.87 -13.68 4.83
CA TYR A 103 20.22 -13.51 4.28
C TYR A 103 21.30 -13.86 5.28
N MET A 104 21.22 -13.34 6.52
CA MET A 104 22.23 -13.53 7.56
C MET A 104 22.36 -15.00 7.99
N SER A 105 21.24 -15.75 7.94
CA SER A 105 21.25 -17.19 8.27
C SER A 105 21.65 -18.09 7.10
N GLY A 106 22.01 -17.53 5.95
CA GLY A 106 22.28 -18.33 4.76
C GLY A 106 21.08 -19.12 4.25
N GLY A 107 19.86 -18.56 4.43
CA GLY A 107 18.61 -19.17 3.98
C GLY A 107 17.97 -20.16 4.99
N GLN A 108 18.53 -20.31 6.19
CA GLN A 108 18.02 -21.26 7.18
C GLN A 108 16.72 -20.79 7.84
N TYR A 109 16.57 -19.47 8.08
CA TYR A 109 15.38 -18.88 8.67
C TYR A 109 14.59 -18.12 7.62
N LYS A 110 13.43 -18.64 7.25
CA LYS A 110 12.40 -17.88 6.52
C LYS A 110 11.74 -16.89 7.48
N MET A 111 11.19 -15.81 6.92
CA MET A 111 10.53 -14.77 7.70
C MET A 111 9.09 -14.57 7.20
N PRO A 112 8.22 -15.60 7.32
CA PRO A 112 6.86 -15.58 6.80
C PRO A 112 5.95 -14.72 7.69
N MET A 113 6.07 -13.41 7.59
CA MET A 113 5.31 -12.49 8.43
C MET A 113 4.81 -11.27 7.67
N VAL A 114 3.73 -10.69 8.18
CA VAL A 114 3.15 -9.47 7.65
C VAL A 114 3.16 -8.40 8.74
N PHE A 115 3.66 -7.22 8.40
CA PHE A 115 3.43 -6.00 9.16
C PHE A 115 2.33 -5.20 8.44
N ARG A 116 1.24 -4.87 9.10
CA ARG A 116 0.12 -4.15 8.50
C ARG A 116 -0.41 -3.02 9.38
N GLY A 117 -1.16 -2.13 8.79
CA GLY A 117 -1.84 -1.05 9.48
C GLY A 117 -2.16 0.13 8.59
N PRO A 118 -2.89 1.14 9.11
CA PRO A 118 -3.22 2.35 8.36
C PRO A 118 -1.97 3.19 8.08
N ASN A 119 -1.92 3.77 6.88
CA ASN A 119 -0.80 4.55 6.35
C ASN A 119 -1.30 5.79 5.62
N GLY A 120 -0.49 6.84 5.65
CA GLY A 120 -0.77 8.10 4.98
C GLY A 120 -1.70 9.02 5.77
N ALA A 121 -2.14 10.09 5.11
CA ALA A 121 -3.00 11.09 5.72
C ALA A 121 -4.46 10.64 5.81
N ALA A 122 -5.08 10.85 6.97
CA ALA A 122 -6.52 10.74 7.17
C ALA A 122 -7.17 12.15 7.20
N LEU A 123 -8.00 12.42 8.19
CA LEU A 123 -8.68 13.70 8.35
C LEU A 123 -8.23 14.39 9.65
N GLN A 124 -7.48 15.48 9.50
CA GLN A 124 -7.08 16.37 10.61
C GLN A 124 -6.37 15.67 11.78
N LEU A 125 -5.50 14.69 11.47
CA LEU A 125 -4.66 14.02 12.47
C LEU A 125 -3.27 14.66 12.63
N ALA A 126 -2.95 15.67 11.82
CA ALA A 126 -1.71 16.45 11.84
C ALA A 126 -0.44 15.63 11.54
N ALA A 127 0.73 16.22 11.86
CA ALA A 127 2.03 15.83 11.35
C ALA A 127 2.47 14.42 11.70
N GLN A 128 2.25 13.98 12.94
CA GLN A 128 2.74 12.69 13.42
C GLN A 128 1.87 11.50 13.03
N HIS A 129 0.66 11.71 12.51
CA HIS A 129 -0.31 10.67 12.18
C HIS A 129 -0.73 10.68 10.70
N SER A 130 0.05 11.34 9.84
CA SER A 130 -0.34 11.54 8.44
C SER A 130 0.83 11.35 7.48
N GLN A 131 1.73 10.42 7.79
CA GLN A 131 2.94 10.17 7.03
C GLN A 131 2.76 8.95 6.13
N ALA A 132 3.28 9.02 4.91
CA ALA A 132 3.30 7.93 3.94
C ALA A 132 4.67 7.23 3.98
N TRP A 133 4.70 5.96 4.36
CA TRP A 133 5.93 5.23 4.71
C TRP A 133 6.46 4.35 3.57
N GLU A 134 5.85 4.36 2.41
CA GLU A 134 6.16 3.48 1.28
C GLU A 134 7.63 3.55 0.88
N SER A 135 8.17 4.76 0.73
CA SER A 135 9.54 4.98 0.25
C SER A 135 10.59 4.52 1.26
N TRP A 136 10.37 4.72 2.56
CA TRP A 136 11.28 4.26 3.60
C TRP A 136 11.40 2.74 3.61
N LEU A 137 10.28 2.05 3.54
CA LEU A 137 10.23 0.60 3.57
C LEU A 137 10.70 -0.02 2.24
N ALA A 138 10.33 0.59 1.11
CA ALA A 138 10.76 0.14 -0.20
C ALA A 138 12.28 0.30 -0.43
N HIS A 139 12.94 1.19 0.31
CA HIS A 139 14.39 1.35 0.26
C HIS A 139 15.15 0.12 0.85
N ILE A 140 14.52 -0.65 1.73
CA ILE A 140 15.17 -1.70 2.52
C ILE A 140 15.23 -3.04 1.77
N PRO A 141 16.43 -3.56 1.40
CA PRO A 141 16.55 -4.91 0.85
C PRO A 141 16.06 -5.98 1.82
N GLY A 142 15.26 -6.93 1.31
CA GLY A 142 14.66 -8.02 2.09
C GLY A 142 13.20 -7.79 2.47
N LEU A 143 12.66 -6.57 2.36
CA LEU A 143 11.24 -6.29 2.53
C LEU A 143 10.48 -6.36 1.19
N LYS A 144 9.24 -6.80 1.23
CA LYS A 144 8.22 -6.55 0.22
C LYS A 144 7.28 -5.45 0.72
N VAL A 145 6.82 -4.57 -0.15
CA VAL A 145 5.96 -3.44 0.23
C VAL A 145 4.76 -3.38 -0.69
N VAL A 146 3.58 -3.54 -0.08
CA VAL A 146 2.29 -3.68 -0.77
C VAL A 146 1.36 -2.54 -0.35
N THR A 147 0.69 -1.92 -1.32
CA THR A 147 -0.14 -0.73 -1.13
C THR A 147 -1.47 -0.88 -1.86
N PRO A 148 -2.41 -1.72 -1.37
CA PRO A 148 -3.68 -1.96 -2.05
C PRO A 148 -4.58 -0.73 -2.06
N GLY A 149 -5.22 -0.45 -3.19
CA GLY A 149 -6.08 0.71 -3.39
C GLY A 149 -7.59 0.41 -3.40
N THR A 150 -7.99 -0.85 -3.56
CA THR A 150 -9.40 -1.26 -3.64
C THR A 150 -9.72 -2.42 -2.70
N PRO A 151 -11.01 -2.69 -2.36
CA PRO A 151 -11.39 -3.88 -1.59
C PRO A 151 -10.94 -5.20 -2.23
N TYR A 152 -11.04 -5.31 -3.55
CA TYR A 152 -10.56 -6.47 -4.31
C TYR A 152 -9.05 -6.69 -4.08
N ASP A 153 -8.27 -5.63 -4.28
CA ASP A 153 -6.82 -5.69 -4.12
C ASP A 153 -6.43 -5.99 -2.67
N ALA A 154 -7.12 -5.39 -1.70
CA ALA A 154 -6.86 -5.59 -0.28
C ALA A 154 -7.00 -7.06 0.13
N LYS A 155 -8.10 -7.74 -0.27
CA LYS A 155 -8.31 -9.15 0.04
C LYS A 155 -7.27 -10.04 -0.64
N GLY A 156 -7.10 -9.89 -1.95
CA GLY A 156 -6.22 -10.77 -2.73
C GLY A 156 -4.74 -10.62 -2.39
N LEU A 157 -4.28 -9.37 -2.16
CA LEU A 157 -2.89 -9.10 -1.80
C LEU A 157 -2.57 -9.44 -0.34
N LEU A 158 -3.51 -9.27 0.61
CA LEU A 158 -3.27 -9.67 2.00
C LEU A 158 -3.13 -11.18 2.13
N LYS A 159 -3.95 -11.95 1.40
CA LYS A 159 -3.79 -13.41 1.32
C LYS A 159 -2.43 -13.79 0.73
N ALA A 160 -1.99 -13.11 -0.35
CA ALA A 160 -0.66 -13.31 -0.92
C ALA A 160 0.46 -12.99 0.08
N ALA A 161 0.32 -11.88 0.82
CA ALA A 161 1.29 -11.46 1.83
C ALA A 161 1.42 -12.48 2.98
N ILE A 162 0.30 -13.02 3.48
CA ILE A 162 0.30 -14.03 4.55
C ILE A 162 0.93 -15.35 4.07
N ARG A 163 0.77 -15.69 2.79
CA ARG A 163 1.35 -16.91 2.18
C ARG A 163 2.81 -16.78 1.79
N ASP A 164 3.36 -15.56 1.76
CA ASP A 164 4.76 -15.31 1.40
C ASP A 164 5.71 -15.79 2.51
N ASP A 165 6.87 -16.31 2.13
CA ASP A 165 7.89 -16.76 3.07
C ASP A 165 8.89 -15.65 3.46
N ASN A 166 8.68 -14.43 2.98
CA ASN A 166 9.47 -13.23 3.30
C ASN A 166 8.62 -12.19 4.02
N PRO A 167 9.23 -11.24 4.73
CA PRO A 167 8.49 -10.18 5.42
C PRO A 167 7.83 -9.22 4.44
N VAL A 168 6.54 -8.99 4.64
CA VAL A 168 5.72 -8.09 3.82
C VAL A 168 5.23 -6.93 4.68
N CYS A 169 5.55 -5.70 4.27
CA CYS A 169 4.94 -4.48 4.78
C CYS A 169 3.69 -4.18 3.95
N PHE A 170 2.53 -4.25 4.59
CA PHE A 170 1.22 -4.07 3.96
C PHE A 170 0.60 -2.76 4.43
N LEU A 171 0.66 -1.73 3.58
CA LEU A 171 0.29 -0.37 3.93
C LEU A 171 -1.13 -0.05 3.44
N GLU A 172 -2.04 0.10 4.38
CA GLU A 172 -3.47 0.33 4.13
C GLU A 172 -3.76 1.82 4.13
N GLY A 173 -4.34 2.33 3.05
CA GLY A 173 -4.77 3.73 3.03
C GLY A 173 -5.85 3.99 4.07
N GLU A 174 -5.58 4.83 5.08
CA GLU A 174 -6.50 5.04 6.20
C GLU A 174 -7.92 5.47 5.76
N MET A 175 -7.99 6.30 4.72
CA MET A 175 -9.27 6.76 4.16
C MET A 175 -10.05 5.68 3.40
N LEU A 176 -9.43 4.52 3.11
CA LEU A 176 -10.05 3.47 2.31
C LEU A 176 -10.98 2.54 3.10
N TYR A 177 -10.88 2.47 4.44
CA TYR A 177 -11.59 1.46 5.23
C TYR A 177 -13.10 1.41 5.01
N ASN A 178 -13.72 2.53 4.67
CA ASN A 178 -15.16 2.61 4.35
C ASN A 178 -15.47 2.59 2.84
N THR A 179 -14.43 2.57 1.99
CA THR A 179 -14.61 2.50 0.53
C THR A 179 -15.20 1.15 0.17
N LYS A 180 -16.21 1.16 -0.70
CA LYS A 180 -16.89 -0.05 -1.15
C LYS A 180 -16.41 -0.46 -2.54
N GLY A 181 -16.39 -1.76 -2.79
CA GLY A 181 -16.09 -2.33 -4.10
C GLY A 181 -16.57 -3.78 -4.20
N GLU A 182 -16.62 -4.27 -5.42
CA GLU A 182 -16.95 -5.67 -5.70
C GLU A 182 -15.78 -6.58 -5.31
N VAL A 183 -16.08 -7.67 -4.60
CA VAL A 183 -15.10 -8.68 -4.19
C VAL A 183 -15.69 -10.06 -4.44
N PRO A 184 -15.01 -10.97 -5.18
CA PRO A 184 -15.48 -12.33 -5.38
C PRO A 184 -15.65 -13.10 -4.07
N GLU A 185 -16.65 -13.99 -4.04
CA GLU A 185 -16.82 -14.96 -2.94
C GLU A 185 -15.87 -16.15 -3.09
N GLU A 186 -15.52 -16.46 -4.35
CA GLU A 186 -14.58 -17.52 -4.69
C GLU A 186 -13.17 -17.14 -4.19
N GLU A 187 -12.37 -18.17 -3.92
CA GLU A 187 -11.00 -17.96 -3.51
C GLU A 187 -10.16 -17.37 -4.66
N TYR A 188 -9.44 -16.30 -4.35
CA TYR A 188 -8.44 -15.74 -5.25
C TYR A 188 -7.27 -15.15 -4.47
N VAL A 189 -6.14 -15.04 -5.15
CA VAL A 189 -4.91 -14.44 -4.64
C VAL A 189 -4.34 -13.55 -5.75
N ILE A 190 -3.87 -12.37 -5.39
CA ILE A 190 -3.20 -11.46 -6.33
C ILE A 190 -1.68 -11.59 -6.12
N PRO A 191 -0.91 -11.91 -7.15
CA PRO A 191 0.55 -12.01 -7.02
C PRO A 191 1.17 -10.67 -6.62
N ILE A 192 2.06 -10.70 -5.61
CA ILE A 192 2.88 -9.55 -5.23
C ILE A 192 3.84 -9.20 -6.37
N GLY A 193 3.95 -7.92 -6.71
CA GLY A 193 4.79 -7.44 -7.80
C GLY A 193 4.09 -7.38 -9.16
N LYS A 194 2.76 -7.45 -9.18
CA LYS A 194 1.96 -7.29 -10.40
C LYS A 194 1.03 -6.08 -10.30
N ALA A 195 1.26 -5.12 -11.20
CA ALA A 195 0.42 -3.95 -11.39
C ALA A 195 -0.86 -4.29 -12.17
N GLU A 196 -1.82 -3.35 -12.19
CA GLU A 196 -3.05 -3.50 -12.95
C GLU A 196 -3.45 -2.19 -13.64
N VAL A 197 -3.84 -2.27 -14.90
CA VAL A 197 -4.51 -1.18 -15.59
C VAL A 197 -5.96 -1.13 -15.11
N LYS A 198 -6.29 -0.17 -14.25
CA LYS A 198 -7.64 0.04 -13.73
C LYS A 198 -8.55 0.76 -14.71
N ARG A 199 -7.98 1.46 -15.68
CA ARG A 199 -8.68 2.12 -16.76
C ARG A 199 -7.79 2.20 -17.97
N GLU A 200 -8.32 1.76 -19.11
CA GLU A 200 -7.66 1.86 -20.40
C GLU A 200 -7.66 3.30 -20.94
N GLY A 201 -6.56 3.69 -21.54
CA GLY A 201 -6.36 4.96 -22.23
C GLY A 201 -5.18 4.90 -23.20
N ASP A 202 -4.99 5.94 -24.00
CA ASP A 202 -3.94 5.98 -25.03
C ASP A 202 -3.32 7.38 -25.21
N HIS A 203 -3.74 8.37 -24.42
CA HIS A 203 -3.19 9.73 -24.52
C HIS A 203 -2.10 10.02 -23.48
N VAL A 204 -2.22 9.49 -22.27
CA VAL A 204 -1.30 9.70 -21.16
C VAL A 204 -1.45 8.58 -20.13
N SER A 205 -0.33 8.12 -19.56
CA SER A 205 -0.31 7.20 -18.44
C SER A 205 -0.33 7.97 -17.12
N LEU A 206 -1.29 7.67 -16.25
CA LEU A 206 -1.33 8.12 -14.86
C LEU A 206 -1.00 6.93 -13.96
N ILE A 207 0.23 6.91 -13.45
CA ILE A 207 0.77 5.80 -12.66
C ILE A 207 0.64 6.15 -11.18
N THR A 208 0.08 5.25 -10.39
CA THR A 208 -0.18 5.50 -8.98
C THR A 208 -0.19 4.24 -8.13
N HIS A 209 -0.39 4.37 -6.83
CA HIS A 209 -0.56 3.28 -5.88
C HIS A 209 -1.40 3.69 -4.67
N GLY A 210 -1.85 2.70 -3.89
CA GLY A 210 -2.57 2.91 -2.65
C GLY A 210 -3.84 3.74 -2.85
N LYS A 211 -4.16 4.60 -1.88
CA LYS A 211 -5.40 5.38 -1.94
C LYS A 211 -5.46 6.42 -3.07
N MET A 212 -4.31 6.76 -3.68
CA MET A 212 -4.28 7.69 -4.80
C MET A 212 -4.95 7.14 -6.05
N ILE A 213 -5.21 5.84 -6.13
CA ILE A 213 -6.01 5.25 -7.21
C ILE A 213 -7.40 5.89 -7.34
N LEU A 214 -8.03 6.26 -6.21
CA LEU A 214 -9.33 6.92 -6.24
C LEU A 214 -9.26 8.30 -6.89
N VAL A 215 -8.19 9.06 -6.59
CA VAL A 215 -7.92 10.35 -7.22
C VAL A 215 -7.63 10.18 -8.71
N ALA A 216 -6.82 9.19 -9.08
CA ALA A 216 -6.47 8.90 -10.47
C ALA A 216 -7.70 8.55 -11.32
N LEU A 217 -8.60 7.71 -10.81
CA LEU A 217 -9.85 7.37 -11.48
C LEU A 217 -10.77 8.59 -11.63
N GLN A 218 -10.88 9.42 -10.60
CA GLN A 218 -11.62 10.68 -10.65
C GLN A 218 -11.07 11.64 -11.72
N VAL A 219 -9.74 11.75 -11.81
CA VAL A 219 -9.04 12.55 -12.84
C VAL A 219 -9.36 12.02 -14.23
N ALA A 220 -9.26 10.72 -14.42
CA ALA A 220 -9.56 10.08 -15.70
C ALA A 220 -11.02 10.30 -16.14
N ASP A 221 -11.99 10.25 -15.18
CA ASP A 221 -13.40 10.54 -15.45
C ASP A 221 -13.65 11.99 -15.84
N GLN A 222 -12.95 12.94 -15.23
CA GLN A 222 -13.08 14.36 -15.55
C GLN A 222 -12.50 14.66 -16.94
N LEU A 223 -11.29 14.19 -17.21
CA LEU A 223 -10.59 14.40 -18.47
C LEU A 223 -11.24 13.69 -19.65
N ALA A 224 -11.91 12.57 -19.44
CA ALA A 224 -12.71 11.91 -20.47
C ALA A 224 -13.83 12.79 -21.05
N LYS A 225 -14.40 13.70 -20.23
CA LYS A 225 -15.40 14.67 -20.69
C LYS A 225 -14.81 15.75 -21.61
N GLU A 226 -13.51 15.92 -21.55
CA GLU A 226 -12.72 16.82 -22.43
C GLU A 226 -12.08 16.06 -23.61
N GLY A 227 -12.43 14.78 -23.79
CA GLY A 227 -11.88 13.92 -24.86
C GLY A 227 -10.50 13.35 -24.59
N ILE A 228 -9.97 13.50 -23.38
CA ILE A 228 -8.65 12.99 -23.00
C ILE A 228 -8.81 11.62 -22.36
N ARG A 229 -8.21 10.58 -22.99
CA ARG A 229 -8.23 9.20 -22.49
C ARG A 229 -6.97 8.89 -21.70
N VAL A 230 -7.13 8.91 -20.37
CA VAL A 230 -6.06 8.62 -19.41
C VAL A 230 -6.03 7.11 -19.14
N GLU A 231 -4.86 6.48 -19.32
CA GLU A 231 -4.62 5.13 -18.81
C GLU A 231 -4.22 5.22 -17.34
N VAL A 232 -4.93 4.52 -16.47
CA VAL A 232 -4.64 4.51 -15.03
C VAL A 232 -4.00 3.18 -14.66
N LEU A 233 -2.72 3.21 -14.31
CA LEU A 233 -1.96 2.05 -13.83
C LEU A 233 -1.83 2.10 -12.31
N ASP A 234 -2.39 1.10 -11.63
CA ASP A 234 -2.20 0.86 -10.19
C ASP A 234 -1.02 -0.09 -9.98
N LEU A 235 0.03 0.38 -9.34
CA LEU A 235 1.21 -0.43 -9.04
C LEU A 235 0.91 -1.55 -8.04
N ARG A 236 -0.06 -1.38 -7.13
CA ARG A 236 -0.41 -2.34 -6.07
C ARG A 236 0.75 -2.70 -5.14
N THR A 237 1.95 -2.81 -5.69
CA THR A 237 3.17 -3.18 -4.99
C THR A 237 4.28 -2.23 -5.41
N VAL A 238 4.92 -1.61 -4.43
CA VAL A 238 6.04 -0.70 -4.69
C VAL A 238 7.41 -1.40 -4.53
N ARG A 239 7.41 -2.58 -3.90
CA ARG A 239 8.57 -3.47 -3.88
C ARG A 239 8.14 -4.95 -3.75
N PRO A 240 8.48 -5.83 -4.72
CA PRO A 240 9.04 -5.50 -6.04
C PRO A 240 8.05 -4.67 -6.87
N MET A 241 8.57 -3.80 -7.73
CA MET A 241 7.76 -2.99 -8.64
C MET A 241 7.61 -3.69 -9.99
N ASP A 242 6.44 -3.62 -10.60
CA ASP A 242 6.18 -4.17 -11.94
C ASP A 242 6.70 -3.23 -13.03
N VAL A 243 8.01 -3.29 -13.30
CA VAL A 243 8.69 -2.44 -14.29
C VAL A 243 8.17 -2.71 -15.70
N GLU A 244 7.78 -3.95 -15.99
CA GLU A 244 7.21 -4.35 -17.28
C GLU A 244 5.88 -3.62 -17.56
N ALA A 245 4.98 -3.58 -16.57
CA ALA A 245 3.72 -2.86 -16.70
C ALA A 245 3.92 -1.34 -16.83
N ILE A 246 4.86 -0.76 -16.07
CA ILE A 246 5.22 0.66 -16.18
C ILE A 246 5.72 0.98 -17.60
N THR A 247 6.63 0.18 -18.13
CA THR A 247 7.19 0.44 -19.45
C THR A 247 6.18 0.20 -20.57
N ALA A 248 5.30 -0.79 -20.42
CA ALA A 248 4.26 -1.08 -21.39
C ALA A 248 3.25 0.08 -21.52
N THR A 249 2.76 0.62 -20.39
CA THR A 249 1.82 1.74 -20.41
C THR A 249 2.46 3.00 -20.99
N VAL A 250 3.72 3.31 -20.64
CA VAL A 250 4.42 4.49 -21.16
C VAL A 250 4.71 4.39 -22.65
N ARG A 251 5.12 3.22 -23.13
CA ARG A 251 5.32 2.99 -24.58
C ARG A 251 4.03 3.10 -25.40
N LYS A 252 2.89 2.81 -24.79
CA LYS A 252 1.57 2.96 -25.40
C LYS A 252 1.15 4.42 -25.54
N THR A 253 1.39 5.25 -24.51
CA THR A 253 0.84 6.60 -24.39
C THR A 253 1.84 7.70 -24.70
N ASN A 254 3.13 7.41 -24.64
CA ASN A 254 4.27 8.34 -24.84
C ASN A 254 4.33 9.51 -23.85
N ARG A 255 3.45 9.57 -22.86
CA ARG A 255 3.38 10.61 -21.82
C ARG A 255 3.03 9.98 -20.49
N ALA A 256 3.66 10.45 -19.42
CA ALA A 256 3.40 9.94 -18.10
C ALA A 256 3.32 11.02 -17.02
N VAL A 257 2.39 10.82 -16.08
CA VAL A 257 2.31 11.52 -14.81
C VAL A 257 2.32 10.48 -13.71
N VAL A 258 3.10 10.69 -12.65
CA VAL A 258 3.12 9.83 -11.47
C VAL A 258 2.43 10.55 -10.33
N LEU A 259 1.42 9.91 -9.73
CA LEU A 259 0.65 10.43 -8.61
C LEU A 259 0.93 9.59 -7.36
N GLU A 260 1.48 10.21 -6.32
CA GLU A 260 1.78 9.58 -5.04
C GLU A 260 1.35 10.44 -3.85
N GLU A 261 1.11 9.83 -2.69
CA GLU A 261 0.80 10.57 -1.47
C GLU A 261 2.06 11.07 -0.76
N GLY A 262 3.19 10.36 -0.90
CA GLY A 262 4.45 10.68 -0.26
C GLY A 262 4.99 12.07 -0.65
N TRP A 263 6.04 12.48 0.06
CA TRP A 263 6.77 13.72 -0.26
C TRP A 263 7.60 13.59 -1.54
N GLU A 264 8.01 14.74 -2.09
CA GLU A 264 8.77 14.81 -3.33
C GLU A 264 10.11 14.08 -3.23
N VAL A 265 10.86 14.39 -2.17
CA VAL A 265 12.25 13.91 -2.03
C VAL A 265 12.26 12.41 -1.71
N ALA A 266 12.97 11.65 -2.54
CA ALA A 266 13.10 10.21 -2.43
C ALA A 266 11.76 9.44 -2.40
N GLY A 267 10.68 10.01 -2.94
CA GLY A 267 9.39 9.34 -3.06
C GLY A 267 9.41 8.18 -4.06
N ILE A 268 8.40 7.32 -4.01
CA ILE A 268 8.21 6.18 -4.93
C ILE A 268 8.16 6.66 -6.38
N GLY A 269 7.52 7.81 -6.62
CA GLY A 269 7.44 8.41 -7.96
C GLY A 269 8.81 8.73 -8.56
N ALA A 270 9.81 9.06 -7.76
CA ALA A 270 11.17 9.27 -8.25
C ALA A 270 11.78 7.97 -8.81
N GLN A 271 11.51 6.83 -8.17
CA GLN A 271 11.95 5.52 -8.68
C GLN A 271 11.18 5.11 -9.95
N VAL A 272 9.89 5.43 -10.04
CA VAL A 272 9.09 5.21 -11.28
C VAL A 272 9.68 6.03 -12.42
N VAL A 273 10.00 7.31 -12.19
CA VAL A 273 10.65 8.18 -13.19
C VAL A 273 12.01 7.61 -13.63
N ASP A 274 12.82 7.09 -12.71
CA ASP A 274 14.10 6.44 -13.04
C ASP A 274 13.89 5.23 -13.97
N TYR A 275 12.92 4.37 -13.71
CA TYR A 275 12.61 3.25 -14.60
C TYR A 275 12.14 3.73 -15.98
N ILE A 276 11.24 4.72 -16.03
CA ILE A 276 10.76 5.28 -17.30
C ILE A 276 11.92 5.89 -18.08
N GLN A 277 12.80 6.64 -17.42
CA GLN A 277 13.95 7.27 -18.04
C GLN A 277 14.91 6.23 -18.65
N ARG A 278 15.16 5.13 -17.96
CA ARG A 278 16.07 4.07 -18.45
C ARG A 278 15.49 3.22 -19.57
N GLU A 279 14.19 2.93 -19.49
CA GLU A 279 13.55 1.92 -20.34
C GLU A 279 12.68 2.50 -21.45
N CYS A 280 12.30 3.80 -21.37
CA CYS A 280 11.31 4.42 -22.25
C CYS A 280 11.72 5.81 -22.73
N PHE A 281 12.98 6.25 -22.55
CA PHE A 281 13.41 7.60 -22.92
C PHE A 281 13.05 7.95 -24.38
N ASP A 282 13.33 7.04 -25.32
CA ASP A 282 13.07 7.23 -26.76
C ASP A 282 11.56 7.21 -27.13
N HIS A 283 10.69 6.92 -26.16
CA HIS A 283 9.24 6.92 -26.35
C HIS A 283 8.56 8.16 -25.74
N LEU A 284 9.31 9.03 -25.04
CA LEU A 284 8.69 10.15 -24.34
C LEU A 284 8.50 11.37 -25.25
N ASP A 285 7.26 11.84 -25.35
CA ASP A 285 6.90 13.12 -26.00
C ASP A 285 7.03 14.32 -25.06
N ALA A 286 7.09 14.11 -23.76
CA ALA A 286 7.20 15.15 -22.73
C ALA A 286 7.99 14.64 -21.52
N PRO A 287 8.57 15.53 -20.69
CA PRO A 287 9.11 15.14 -19.39
C PRO A 287 8.04 14.49 -18.52
N VAL A 288 8.41 13.42 -17.79
CA VAL A 288 7.52 12.81 -16.81
C VAL A 288 7.32 13.76 -15.63
N LEU A 289 6.08 14.07 -15.30
CA LEU A 289 5.74 14.91 -14.13
C LEU A 289 5.32 14.07 -12.94
N ARG A 290 5.58 14.58 -11.74
CA ARG A 290 5.15 13.97 -10.48
C ARG A 290 4.19 14.90 -9.77
N VAL A 291 3.13 14.32 -9.19
CA VAL A 291 2.19 15.00 -8.29
C VAL A 291 2.27 14.29 -6.93
N HIS A 292 2.62 15.01 -5.91
CA HIS A 292 2.96 14.51 -4.59
C HIS A 292 2.47 15.47 -3.50
N GLN A 293 2.64 15.09 -2.23
CA GLN A 293 2.40 16.00 -1.11
C GLN A 293 3.41 17.15 -1.14
N GLU A 294 2.97 18.34 -0.70
CA GLU A 294 3.88 19.46 -0.47
C GLU A 294 4.94 19.08 0.58
N ASP A 295 6.15 19.60 0.45
CA ASP A 295 7.29 19.30 1.32
C ASP A 295 7.18 20.01 2.68
N VAL A 296 6.10 19.67 3.40
CA VAL A 296 5.80 20.18 4.74
C VAL A 296 5.25 19.06 5.61
N PRO A 297 5.47 19.08 6.94
CA PRO A 297 4.71 18.23 7.86
C PRO A 297 3.22 18.52 7.73
N MET A 298 2.38 17.49 7.81
CA MET A 298 0.93 17.64 7.59
C MET A 298 0.31 18.64 8.57
N PRO A 299 -0.30 19.73 8.07
CA PRO A 299 -0.94 20.72 8.94
C PRO A 299 -2.23 20.16 9.59
N TYR A 300 -2.58 20.68 10.78
CA TYR A 300 -3.82 20.34 11.44
C TYR A 300 -5.04 21.06 10.84
N ALA A 301 -4.88 22.32 10.42
CA ALA A 301 -5.97 23.10 9.87
C ALA A 301 -6.46 22.51 8.54
N LYS A 302 -7.76 22.23 8.43
CA LYS A 302 -8.40 21.55 7.29
C LYS A 302 -8.05 22.16 5.92
N SER A 303 -8.00 23.50 5.85
CA SER A 303 -7.66 24.22 4.61
C SER A 303 -6.19 23.99 4.21
N LEU A 304 -5.28 24.00 5.17
CA LEU A 304 -3.86 23.76 4.94
C LEU A 304 -3.58 22.27 4.66
N GLU A 305 -4.23 21.36 5.40
CA GLU A 305 -4.17 19.92 5.10
C GLU A 305 -4.59 19.63 3.65
N ARG A 306 -5.69 20.24 3.19
CA ARG A 306 -6.14 20.11 1.81
C ARG A 306 -5.14 20.68 0.81
N ALA A 307 -4.52 21.82 1.10
CA ALA A 307 -3.52 22.43 0.23
C ALA A 307 -2.24 21.60 0.14
N ALA A 308 -1.84 20.92 1.25
CA ALA A 308 -0.65 20.09 1.30
C ALA A 308 -0.78 18.76 0.53
N LYS A 309 -1.99 18.22 0.42
CA LYS A 309 -2.20 16.90 -0.24
C LYS A 309 -2.24 17.01 -1.77
N PRO A 310 -1.80 15.96 -2.49
CA PRO A 310 -2.11 15.81 -3.91
C PRO A 310 -3.63 15.66 -4.10
N ASP A 311 -4.17 16.26 -5.14
CA ASP A 311 -5.59 16.22 -5.47
C ASP A 311 -5.86 16.14 -6.98
N ALA A 312 -7.13 16.01 -7.35
CA ALA A 312 -7.52 15.91 -8.75
C ALA A 312 -7.16 17.17 -9.55
N GLY A 313 -7.25 18.37 -8.97
CA GLY A 313 -6.92 19.62 -9.65
C GLY A 313 -5.44 19.69 -10.03
N LYS A 314 -4.55 19.45 -9.06
CA LYS A 314 -3.10 19.39 -9.29
C LYS A 314 -2.74 18.32 -10.35
N THR A 315 -3.41 17.17 -10.28
CA THR A 315 -3.15 16.04 -11.21
C THR A 315 -3.66 16.36 -12.62
N ILE A 316 -4.83 16.98 -12.77
CA ILE A 316 -5.35 17.42 -14.09
C ILE A 316 -4.41 18.46 -14.72
N ALA A 317 -3.91 19.43 -13.95
CA ALA A 317 -2.95 20.40 -14.43
C ALA A 317 -1.67 19.71 -14.94
N ALA A 318 -1.12 18.74 -14.19
CA ALA A 318 0.04 17.98 -14.63
C ALA A 318 -0.23 17.18 -15.92
N VAL A 319 -1.39 16.53 -16.03
CA VAL A 319 -1.78 15.81 -17.27
C VAL A 319 -1.88 16.75 -18.45
N LYS A 320 -2.57 17.90 -18.32
CA LYS A 320 -2.66 18.89 -19.40
C LYS A 320 -1.29 19.43 -19.80
N LYS A 321 -0.39 19.65 -18.85
CA LYS A 321 0.96 20.14 -19.10
C LYS A 321 1.79 19.16 -19.92
N VAL A 322 1.79 17.85 -19.61
CA VAL A 322 2.51 16.85 -20.43
C VAL A 322 1.87 16.64 -21.81
N MET A 323 0.63 17.06 -21.99
CA MET A 323 -0.09 17.04 -23.27
C MET A 323 0.04 18.36 -24.07
N TYR A 324 0.74 19.36 -23.52
CA TYR A 324 0.89 20.70 -24.14
C TYR A 324 -0.46 21.40 -24.41
N LEU A 325 -1.43 21.23 -23.51
CA LEU A 325 -2.77 21.83 -23.59
C LEU A 325 -2.95 23.13 -22.77
N GLU A 326 -1.86 23.61 -22.16
CA GLU A 326 -1.79 24.90 -21.43
C GLU A 326 -0.87 25.87 -22.14
#